data_6e174e9c85ea408e365cdd9bd26f7c9c
#
_entry.id   6e174e9c85ea408e365cdd9bd26f7c9c
#
_cell.length_a   1.000
_cell.length_b   1.000
_cell.length_c   1.000
_cell.angle_alpha   90.00
_cell.angle_beta   90.00
_cell.angle_gamma   90.00
#
_symmetry.space_group_name_H-M   'P 1'
#
loop_
_entity.id
_entity.type
_entity.pdbx_description
1 polymer ?
#
loop_
_entity_poly.entity_id
_entity_poly.type
_entity_poly.pdbx_seq_one_letter_code
_entity_poly.pdbx_strand_id
1 'polypeptide(L)'
;MSNPVCLVVGAGDYIGAAIARRFAAGGYTICLGRRNGDKSAGLAKEITEAGGEAYAYTLDAREETQIEERFAAIESDIGPMEVVISNPGGNVNFPIRDTTHRVFYKVWLMACLTGFLTGREAAKYMVPRGKGSIFFTGATASLRGGSGFAAFASAKFALRGLAQSMARELGPEGIHVAHLIIDAGVDTAFVK
;
A
#
# COMPACT_ATOMS: atom_id res chain seq x y z
N MET A 1 -27.46 -0.40 0.29
CA MET A 1 -26.22 -0.54 1.09
C MET A 1 -25.11 0.08 0.25
N SER A 2 -24.28 0.93 0.81
CA SER A 2 -23.11 1.47 0.11
C SER A 2 -22.10 0.34 -0.18
N ASN A 3 -21.38 0.44 -1.30
CA ASN A 3 -20.33 -0.51 -1.62
C ASN A 3 -19.21 -0.48 -0.55
N PRO A 4 -18.55 -1.60 -0.25
CA PRO A 4 -17.40 -1.60 0.63
C PRO A 4 -16.25 -0.79 0.01
N VAL A 5 -15.47 -0.09 0.82
CA VAL A 5 -14.39 0.77 0.35
C VAL A 5 -13.04 0.05 0.38
N CYS A 6 -12.27 0.18 -0.70
CA CYS A 6 -10.89 -0.29 -0.80
C CYS A 6 -9.94 0.90 -1.05
N LEU A 7 -9.03 1.16 -0.12
CA LEU A 7 -7.97 2.15 -0.28
C LEU A 7 -6.67 1.49 -0.78
N VAL A 8 -6.16 1.94 -1.91
CA VAL A 8 -4.86 1.55 -2.45
C VAL A 8 -3.86 2.69 -2.24
N VAL A 9 -3.03 2.58 -1.23
CA VAL A 9 -1.91 3.49 -0.98
C VAL A 9 -0.73 3.05 -1.86
N GLY A 10 -0.23 3.97 -2.68
CA GLY A 10 0.75 3.63 -3.72
C GLY A 10 0.10 3.09 -4.99
N ALA A 11 -0.99 3.71 -5.44
CA ALA A 11 -1.72 3.37 -6.65
C ALA A 11 -0.95 3.76 -7.92
N GLY A 12 0.19 3.09 -8.14
CA GLY A 12 1.01 3.24 -9.34
C GLY A 12 0.42 2.51 -10.55
N ASP A 13 0.98 2.79 -11.73
CA ASP A 13 0.39 2.41 -13.03
C ASP A 13 0.35 0.89 -13.30
N TYR A 14 1.10 0.09 -12.54
CA TYR A 14 1.22 -1.37 -12.71
C TYR A 14 0.49 -2.13 -11.60
N ILE A 15 1.19 -2.53 -10.54
CA ILE A 15 0.62 -3.32 -9.44
C ILE A 15 -0.56 -2.60 -8.80
N GLY A 16 -0.41 -1.32 -8.45
CA GLY A 16 -1.47 -0.54 -7.83
C GLY A 16 -2.73 -0.44 -8.70
N ALA A 17 -2.55 -0.22 -10.01
CA ALA A 17 -3.66 -0.17 -10.97
C ALA A 17 -4.33 -1.54 -11.14
N ALA A 18 -3.56 -2.62 -11.21
CA ALA A 18 -4.10 -3.98 -11.31
C ALA A 18 -4.93 -4.36 -10.06
N ILE A 19 -4.43 -4.00 -8.87
CA ILE A 19 -5.16 -4.17 -7.61
C ILE A 19 -6.47 -3.40 -7.66
N ALA A 20 -6.43 -2.11 -8.01
CA ALA A 20 -7.61 -1.25 -8.08
C ALA A 20 -8.69 -1.82 -9.01
N ARG A 21 -8.32 -2.22 -10.22
CA ARG A 21 -9.25 -2.86 -11.19
C ARG A 21 -9.85 -4.13 -10.62
N ARG A 22 -9.04 -4.97 -9.95
CA ARG A 22 -9.53 -6.24 -9.41
C ARG A 22 -10.55 -6.03 -8.30
N PHE A 23 -10.32 -5.09 -7.38
CA PHE A 23 -11.27 -4.77 -6.32
C PHE A 23 -12.52 -4.06 -6.86
N ALA A 24 -12.38 -3.15 -7.84
CA ALA A 24 -13.52 -2.54 -8.52
C ALA A 24 -14.43 -3.57 -9.16
N ALA A 25 -13.85 -4.54 -9.88
CA ALA A 25 -14.60 -5.68 -10.45
C ALA A 25 -15.24 -6.59 -9.38
N GLY A 26 -14.79 -6.50 -8.14
CA GLY A 26 -15.36 -7.16 -6.96
C GLY A 26 -16.46 -6.34 -6.26
N GLY A 27 -16.86 -5.19 -6.82
CA GLY A 27 -17.92 -4.35 -6.28
C GLY A 27 -17.47 -3.37 -5.17
N TYR A 28 -16.17 -3.12 -5.05
CA TYR A 28 -15.65 -2.13 -4.11
C TYR A 28 -15.64 -0.72 -4.72
N THR A 29 -15.94 0.28 -3.91
CA THR A 29 -15.58 1.68 -4.19
C THR A 29 -14.08 1.84 -3.97
N ILE A 30 -13.36 2.38 -4.96
CA ILE A 30 -11.90 2.44 -4.96
C ILE A 30 -11.37 3.82 -4.62
N CYS A 31 -10.52 3.91 -3.61
CA CYS A 31 -9.75 5.11 -3.29
C CYS A 31 -8.29 4.93 -3.71
N LEU A 32 -7.78 5.78 -4.60
CA LEU A 32 -6.45 5.70 -5.21
C LEU A 32 -5.53 6.76 -4.61
N GLY A 33 -4.64 6.37 -3.69
CA GLY A 33 -3.66 7.26 -3.07
C GLY A 33 -2.28 7.18 -3.73
N ARG A 34 -1.78 8.29 -4.29
CA ARG A 34 -0.39 8.41 -4.76
C ARG A 34 0.11 9.86 -4.67
N ARG A 35 1.43 10.05 -4.61
CA ARG A 35 2.05 11.39 -4.47
C ARG A 35 1.64 12.41 -5.53
N ASN A 36 1.41 11.97 -6.74
CA ASN A 36 0.81 12.79 -7.79
C ASN A 36 -0.55 12.16 -8.15
N GLY A 37 -1.61 12.62 -7.49
CA GLY A 37 -2.97 12.11 -7.63
C GLY A 37 -3.51 12.26 -9.05
N ASP A 38 -3.13 13.31 -9.78
CA ASP A 38 -3.59 13.56 -11.16
C ASP A 38 -3.25 12.40 -12.08
N LYS A 39 -2.13 11.71 -11.85
CA LYS A 39 -1.76 10.52 -12.62
C LYS A 39 -2.70 9.32 -12.39
N SER A 40 -3.55 9.34 -11.36
CA SER A 40 -4.55 8.31 -11.11
C SER A 40 -5.93 8.67 -11.65
N ALA A 41 -6.13 9.91 -12.14
CA ALA A 41 -7.41 10.35 -12.68
C ALA A 41 -7.88 9.50 -13.87
N GLY A 42 -6.96 9.12 -14.76
CA GLY A 42 -7.25 8.22 -15.88
C GLY A 42 -7.76 6.84 -15.45
N LEU A 43 -7.14 6.26 -14.42
CA LEU A 43 -7.56 4.98 -13.86
C LEU A 43 -8.91 5.09 -13.13
N ALA A 44 -9.13 6.18 -12.39
CA ALA A 44 -10.42 6.43 -11.74
C ALA A 44 -11.54 6.55 -12.78
N LYS A 45 -11.30 7.30 -13.86
CA LYS A 45 -12.23 7.43 -14.98
C LYS A 45 -12.52 6.08 -15.66
N GLU A 46 -11.50 5.29 -15.95
CA GLU A 46 -11.63 3.95 -16.53
C GLU A 46 -12.54 3.06 -15.67
N ILE A 47 -12.32 3.03 -14.35
CA ILE A 47 -13.14 2.24 -13.41
C ILE A 47 -14.59 2.73 -13.41
N THR A 48 -14.81 4.04 -13.45
CA THR A 48 -16.16 4.62 -13.46
C THR A 48 -16.88 4.34 -14.77
N GLU A 49 -16.20 4.43 -15.91
CA GLU A 49 -16.76 4.09 -17.22
C GLU A 49 -17.11 2.60 -17.34
N ALA A 50 -16.43 1.74 -16.59
CA ALA A 50 -16.75 0.31 -16.46
C ALA A 50 -17.89 0.01 -15.47
N GLY A 51 -18.55 1.05 -14.91
CA GLY A 51 -19.67 0.92 -13.97
C GLY A 51 -19.30 0.79 -12.51
N GLY A 52 -18.02 0.97 -12.18
CA GLY A 52 -17.53 1.03 -10.79
C GLY A 52 -17.56 2.45 -10.23
N GLU A 53 -17.00 2.61 -9.05
CA GLU A 53 -16.83 3.91 -8.38
C GLU A 53 -15.37 4.06 -7.94
N ALA A 54 -14.71 5.18 -8.29
CA ALA A 54 -13.32 5.39 -7.93
C ALA A 54 -12.98 6.88 -7.74
N TYR A 55 -12.12 7.14 -6.76
CA TYR A 55 -11.63 8.46 -6.38
C TYR A 55 -10.11 8.50 -6.37
N ALA A 56 -9.51 9.53 -6.96
CA ALA A 56 -8.07 9.73 -7.00
C ALA A 56 -7.64 10.83 -6.02
N TYR A 57 -6.60 10.55 -5.23
CA TYR A 57 -6.09 11.46 -4.21
C TYR A 57 -4.58 11.67 -4.30
N THR A 58 -4.15 12.90 -4.12
CA THR A 58 -2.75 13.18 -3.79
C THR A 58 -2.50 12.75 -2.34
N LEU A 59 -1.55 11.83 -2.17
CA LEU A 59 -1.19 11.26 -0.87
C LEU A 59 0.29 10.88 -0.84
N ASP A 60 1.09 11.58 -0.06
CA ASP A 60 2.42 11.11 0.29
C ASP A 60 2.36 10.27 1.57
N ALA A 61 2.42 8.97 1.41
CA ALA A 61 2.29 8.04 2.52
C ALA A 61 3.48 8.05 3.51
N ARG A 62 4.49 8.87 3.27
CA ARG A 62 5.59 9.12 4.22
C ARG A 62 5.24 10.21 5.24
N GLU A 63 4.22 10.99 4.94
CA GLU A 63 3.76 12.10 5.76
C GLU A 63 2.57 11.64 6.61
N GLU A 64 2.82 11.49 7.91
CA GLU A 64 1.84 10.97 8.87
C GLU A 64 0.51 11.74 8.84
N THR A 65 0.58 13.06 8.88
CA THR A 65 -0.60 13.93 8.84
C THR A 65 -1.45 13.71 7.58
N GLN A 66 -0.81 13.53 6.41
CA GLN A 66 -1.55 13.27 5.19
C GLN A 66 -2.27 11.91 5.22
N ILE A 67 -1.67 10.90 5.84
CA ILE A 67 -2.33 9.60 6.06
C ILE A 67 -3.54 9.79 6.98
N GLU A 68 -3.38 10.43 8.13
CA GLU A 68 -4.46 10.65 9.09
C GLU A 68 -5.63 11.43 8.49
N GLU A 69 -5.36 12.56 7.85
CA GLU A 69 -6.37 13.39 7.19
C GLU A 69 -7.10 12.63 6.07
N ARG A 70 -6.36 11.86 5.26
CA ARG A 70 -6.96 11.12 4.15
C ARG A 70 -7.85 9.98 4.62
N PHE A 71 -7.41 9.24 5.64
CA PHE A 71 -8.23 8.18 6.22
C PHE A 71 -9.51 8.73 6.83
N ALA A 72 -9.42 9.81 7.61
CA ALA A 72 -10.58 10.47 8.18
C ALA A 72 -11.57 10.94 7.10
N ALA A 73 -11.07 11.58 6.04
CA ALA A 73 -11.92 12.05 4.95
C ALA A 73 -12.60 10.89 4.19
N ILE A 74 -11.89 9.79 3.92
CA ILE A 74 -12.50 8.63 3.25
C ILE A 74 -13.59 8.00 4.13
N GLU A 75 -13.33 7.80 5.41
CA GLU A 75 -14.31 7.23 6.36
C GLU A 75 -15.56 8.10 6.49
N SER A 76 -15.44 9.44 6.47
CA SER A 76 -16.57 10.35 6.59
C SER A 76 -17.33 10.54 5.28
N ASP A 77 -16.66 10.69 4.16
CA ASP A 77 -17.23 11.20 2.92
C ASP A 77 -17.62 10.07 1.95
N ILE A 78 -16.90 8.94 1.99
CA ILE A 78 -17.11 7.79 1.11
C ILE A 78 -17.75 6.63 1.87
N GLY A 79 -17.17 6.26 3.00
CA GLY A 79 -17.66 5.20 3.86
C GLY A 79 -16.55 4.35 4.49
N PRO A 80 -16.95 3.33 5.26
CA PRO A 80 -16.01 2.52 6.02
C PRO A 80 -15.08 1.72 5.10
N MET A 81 -13.77 1.90 5.31
CA MET A 81 -12.76 1.11 4.59
C MET A 81 -12.77 -0.33 5.11
N GLU A 82 -13.09 -1.28 4.24
CA GLU A 82 -13.01 -2.71 4.54
C GLU A 82 -11.68 -3.32 4.09
N VAL A 83 -11.01 -2.69 3.11
CA VAL A 83 -9.72 -3.13 2.60
C VAL A 83 -8.76 -1.95 2.48
N VAL A 84 -7.57 -2.10 3.04
CA VAL A 84 -6.48 -1.14 2.88
C VAL A 84 -5.24 -1.88 2.38
N ILE A 85 -4.64 -1.37 1.30
CA ILE A 85 -3.48 -1.97 0.67
C ILE A 85 -2.33 -0.98 0.66
N SER A 86 -1.25 -1.32 1.37
CA SER A 86 0.01 -0.58 1.35
C SER A 86 0.92 -1.17 0.27
N ASN A 87 1.02 -0.47 -0.86
CA ASN A 87 1.79 -0.89 -2.03
C ASN A 87 3.03 0.00 -2.35
N PRO A 88 3.45 1.00 -1.54
CA PRO A 88 4.65 1.74 -1.84
C PRO A 88 5.89 0.84 -1.89
N GLY A 89 6.82 1.18 -2.77
CA GLY A 89 8.08 0.50 -2.90
C GLY A 89 9.22 1.48 -3.18
N GLY A 90 10.43 1.05 -2.94
CA GLY A 90 11.64 1.85 -3.14
C GLY A 90 12.79 0.96 -3.60
N ASN A 91 12.58 0.18 -4.67
CA ASN A 91 13.64 -0.68 -5.19
C ASN A 91 14.78 0.15 -5.77
N VAL A 92 15.97 -0.06 -5.24
CA VAL A 92 17.22 0.52 -5.72
C VAL A 92 18.32 -0.53 -5.65
N ASN A 93 19.25 -0.47 -6.59
CA ASN A 93 20.45 -1.32 -6.58
C ASN A 93 21.68 -0.43 -6.43
N PHE A 94 22.34 -0.56 -5.29
CA PHE A 94 23.63 0.11 -4.97
C PHE A 94 24.53 -0.86 -4.22
N PRO A 95 25.81 -1.01 -4.60
CA PRO A 95 26.79 -1.72 -3.78
C PRO A 95 26.80 -1.15 -2.37
N ILE A 96 27.03 -2.00 -1.37
CA ILE A 96 26.99 -1.57 0.05
C ILE A 96 27.92 -0.39 0.35
N ARG A 97 29.08 -0.36 -0.29
CA ARG A 97 30.07 0.73 -0.11
C ARG A 97 29.62 2.06 -0.70
N ASP A 98 28.68 2.04 -1.68
CA ASP A 98 28.18 3.22 -2.38
C ASP A 98 26.78 3.60 -1.87
N THR A 99 26.21 2.78 -0.98
CA THR A 99 24.90 3.04 -0.35
C THR A 99 25.05 4.11 0.72
N THR A 100 24.73 5.34 0.37
CA THR A 100 24.76 6.46 1.32
C THR A 100 23.66 6.36 2.36
N HIS A 101 23.84 6.99 3.53
CA HIS A 101 22.78 7.13 4.54
C HIS A 101 21.48 7.69 3.93
N ARG A 102 21.59 8.69 3.06
CA ARG A 102 20.42 9.29 2.38
C ARG A 102 19.66 8.28 1.54
N VAL A 103 20.35 7.43 0.77
CA VAL A 103 19.70 6.38 -0.05
C VAL A 103 19.04 5.36 0.87
N PHE A 104 19.76 4.84 1.86
CA PHE A 104 19.24 3.86 2.81
C PHE A 104 17.97 4.38 3.50
N TYR A 105 18.04 5.59 4.05
CA TYR A 105 16.93 6.21 4.76
C TYR A 105 15.70 6.45 3.86
N LYS A 106 15.91 6.97 2.65
CA LYS A 106 14.80 7.16 1.68
C LYS A 106 14.11 5.87 1.31
N VAL A 107 14.87 4.79 1.12
CA VAL A 107 14.30 3.46 0.83
C VAL A 107 13.50 2.96 2.03
N TRP A 108 14.02 3.14 3.24
CA TRP A 108 13.32 2.78 4.48
C TRP A 108 12.00 3.51 4.61
N LEU A 109 11.99 4.84 4.41
CA LEU A 109 10.76 5.64 4.42
C LEU A 109 9.73 5.14 3.42
N MET A 110 10.17 4.81 2.20
CA MET A 110 9.27 4.37 1.11
C MET A 110 8.75 2.95 1.28
N ALA A 111 9.54 2.04 1.80
CA ALA A 111 9.23 0.61 1.77
C ALA A 111 8.81 0.04 3.14
N CYS A 112 9.10 0.73 4.24
CA CYS A 112 8.76 0.29 5.60
C CYS A 112 7.86 1.30 6.32
N LEU A 113 8.30 2.57 6.48
CA LEU A 113 7.54 3.56 7.24
C LEU A 113 6.13 3.79 6.66
N THR A 114 6.00 3.88 5.34
CA THR A 114 4.69 4.01 4.69
C THR A 114 3.75 2.85 5.05
N GLY A 115 4.28 1.64 5.16
CA GLY A 115 3.52 0.47 5.60
C GLY A 115 3.05 0.61 7.05
N PHE A 116 3.94 1.04 7.94
CA PHE A 116 3.60 1.28 9.34
C PHE A 116 2.49 2.33 9.48
N LEU A 117 2.65 3.50 8.87
CA LEU A 117 1.66 4.58 8.95
C LEU A 117 0.29 4.14 8.38
N THR A 118 0.31 3.50 7.20
CA THR A 118 -0.91 2.99 6.56
C THR A 118 -1.60 1.92 7.41
N GLY A 119 -0.84 0.95 7.91
CA GLY A 119 -1.39 -0.16 8.69
C GLY A 119 -1.92 0.28 10.05
N ARG A 120 -1.19 1.15 10.74
CA ARG A 120 -1.60 1.73 12.02
C ARG A 120 -2.91 2.50 11.87
N GLU A 121 -2.99 3.36 10.85
CA GLU A 121 -4.18 4.17 10.63
C GLU A 121 -5.38 3.31 10.24
N ALA A 122 -5.19 2.30 9.38
CA ALA A 122 -6.23 1.33 9.06
C ALA A 122 -6.76 0.62 10.32
N ALA A 123 -5.89 0.21 11.23
CA ALA A 123 -6.26 -0.46 12.48
C ALA A 123 -7.14 0.44 13.37
N LYS A 124 -6.87 1.74 13.46
CA LYS A 124 -7.69 2.67 14.25
C LYS A 124 -9.17 2.65 13.87
N TYR A 125 -9.46 2.52 12.57
CA TYR A 125 -10.84 2.49 12.07
C TYR A 125 -11.44 1.09 12.02
N MET A 126 -10.64 0.07 11.72
CA MET A 126 -11.13 -1.30 11.53
C MET A 126 -11.38 -2.03 12.85
N VAL A 127 -10.50 -1.88 13.85
CA VAL A 127 -10.61 -2.57 15.15
C VAL A 127 -11.93 -2.27 15.86
N PRO A 128 -12.40 -1.02 15.98
CA PRO A 128 -13.69 -0.74 16.62
C PRO A 128 -14.89 -1.40 15.94
N ARG A 129 -14.75 -1.77 14.64
CA ARG A 129 -15.78 -2.46 13.87
C ARG A 129 -15.62 -3.99 13.90
N GLY A 130 -14.50 -4.51 14.38
CA GLY A 130 -14.18 -5.94 14.36
C GLY A 130 -14.10 -6.52 12.94
N LYS A 131 -13.83 -5.69 11.92
CA LYS A 131 -13.87 -6.09 10.51
C LYS A 131 -12.91 -5.25 9.67
N GLY A 132 -12.11 -5.93 8.84
CA GLY A 132 -11.24 -5.30 7.87
C GLY A 132 -10.11 -6.20 7.41
N SER A 133 -9.47 -5.80 6.31
CA SER A 133 -8.30 -6.48 5.76
C SER A 133 -7.21 -5.49 5.40
N ILE A 134 -5.99 -5.74 5.87
CA ILE A 134 -4.80 -4.91 5.63
C ILE A 134 -3.78 -5.74 4.87
N PHE A 135 -3.40 -5.29 3.68
CA PHE A 135 -2.43 -5.97 2.83
C PHE A 135 -1.16 -5.14 2.64
N PHE A 136 -0.02 -5.80 2.76
CA PHE A 136 1.29 -5.21 2.50
C PHE A 136 1.94 -5.86 1.28
N THR A 137 2.30 -5.07 0.28
CA THR A 137 3.02 -5.57 -0.89
C THR A 137 4.49 -5.80 -0.53
N GLY A 138 4.84 -7.06 -0.44
CA GLY A 138 6.20 -7.55 -0.25
C GLY A 138 6.91 -7.82 -1.58
N ALA A 139 8.08 -8.41 -1.48
CA ALA A 139 8.93 -8.77 -2.61
C ALA A 139 9.79 -9.97 -2.23
N THR A 140 10.52 -10.56 -3.20
CA THR A 140 11.65 -11.50 -2.95
C THR A 140 12.57 -10.97 -1.84
N ALA A 141 12.82 -9.66 -1.84
CA ALA A 141 13.62 -8.95 -0.84
C ALA A 141 13.03 -8.98 0.59
N SER A 142 11.81 -9.46 0.77
CA SER A 142 11.23 -9.73 2.11
C SER A 142 11.66 -11.08 2.69
N LEU A 143 12.31 -11.93 1.89
CA LEU A 143 12.73 -13.30 2.25
C LEU A 143 14.25 -13.46 2.21
N ARG A 144 14.92 -12.77 1.31
CA ARG A 144 16.37 -12.88 1.11
C ARG A 144 16.98 -11.57 0.63
N GLY A 145 18.18 -11.26 1.12
CA GLY A 145 19.00 -10.18 0.58
C GLY A 145 19.67 -10.60 -0.73
N GLY A 146 19.87 -9.63 -1.61
CA GLY A 146 20.65 -9.77 -2.83
C GLY A 146 21.81 -8.78 -2.84
N SER A 147 22.87 -9.06 -3.63
CA SER A 147 23.96 -8.12 -3.83
C SER A 147 23.44 -6.80 -4.41
N GLY A 148 23.81 -5.68 -3.81
CA GLY A 148 23.33 -4.35 -4.20
C GLY A 148 21.95 -3.95 -3.64
N PHE A 149 21.25 -4.82 -2.93
CA PHE A 149 19.90 -4.55 -2.44
C PHE A 149 19.80 -4.36 -0.91
N ALA A 150 20.92 -4.03 -0.24
CA ALA A 150 20.95 -3.93 1.22
C ALA A 150 19.87 -2.98 1.77
N ALA A 151 19.69 -1.79 1.18
CA ALA A 151 18.66 -0.85 1.61
C ALA A 151 17.23 -1.39 1.39
N PHE A 152 16.98 -1.96 0.22
CA PHE A 152 15.65 -2.46 -0.13
C PHE A 152 15.29 -3.72 0.67
N ALA A 153 16.21 -4.67 0.78
CA ALA A 153 15.99 -5.91 1.52
C ALA A 153 15.74 -5.65 3.01
N SER A 154 16.56 -4.82 3.67
CA SER A 154 16.33 -4.48 5.07
C SER A 154 14.96 -3.85 5.31
N ALA A 155 14.52 -2.93 4.45
CA ALA A 155 13.21 -2.30 4.58
C ALA A 155 12.05 -3.29 4.33
N LYS A 156 12.19 -4.21 3.36
CA LYS A 156 11.16 -5.22 3.07
C LYS A 156 11.09 -6.35 4.10
N PHE A 157 12.22 -6.73 4.71
CA PHE A 157 12.21 -7.62 5.89
C PHE A 157 11.51 -6.95 7.07
N ALA A 158 11.80 -5.67 7.33
CA ALA A 158 11.13 -4.91 8.38
C ALA A 158 9.62 -4.82 8.15
N LEU A 159 9.18 -4.54 6.92
CA LEU A 159 7.76 -4.52 6.56
C LEU A 159 7.09 -5.88 6.81
N ARG A 160 7.78 -6.99 6.51
CA ARG A 160 7.27 -8.34 6.81
C ARG A 160 7.17 -8.58 8.30
N GLY A 161 8.17 -8.18 9.08
CA GLY A 161 8.13 -8.26 10.54
C GLY A 161 6.97 -7.47 11.14
N LEU A 162 6.75 -6.24 10.65
CA LEU A 162 5.60 -5.41 11.01
C LEU A 162 4.27 -6.15 10.72
N ALA A 163 4.09 -6.65 9.50
CA ALA A 163 2.87 -7.34 9.11
C ALA A 163 2.59 -8.59 9.97
N GLN A 164 3.64 -9.34 10.33
CA GLN A 164 3.51 -10.50 11.22
C GLN A 164 3.11 -10.11 12.64
N SER A 165 3.63 -9.02 13.17
CA SER A 165 3.26 -8.48 14.49
C SER A 165 1.80 -8.05 14.48
N MET A 166 1.41 -7.23 13.50
CA MET A 166 0.03 -6.76 13.34
C MET A 166 -0.96 -7.92 13.14
N ALA A 167 -0.61 -8.96 12.37
CA ALA A 167 -1.48 -10.11 12.17
C ALA A 167 -1.79 -10.86 13.48
N ARG A 168 -0.80 -10.98 14.37
CA ARG A 168 -0.98 -11.62 15.67
C ARG A 168 -1.79 -10.77 16.65
N GLU A 169 -1.56 -9.47 16.64
CA GLU A 169 -2.22 -8.51 17.51
C GLU A 169 -3.68 -8.30 17.10
N LEU A 170 -3.93 -8.05 15.81
CA LEU A 170 -5.22 -7.63 15.29
C LEU A 170 -6.13 -8.80 14.86
N GLY A 171 -5.56 -10.00 14.64
CA GLY A 171 -6.32 -11.18 14.26
C GLY A 171 -7.43 -11.53 15.28
N PRO A 172 -7.15 -11.58 16.60
CA PRO A 172 -8.18 -11.78 17.60
C PRO A 172 -9.27 -10.71 17.63
N GLU A 173 -8.98 -9.52 17.08
CA GLU A 173 -9.90 -8.40 16.97
C GLU A 173 -10.69 -8.39 15.64
N GLY A 174 -10.62 -9.49 14.87
CA GLY A 174 -11.37 -9.66 13.62
C GLY A 174 -10.73 -9.00 12.39
N ILE A 175 -9.48 -8.58 12.46
CA ILE A 175 -8.79 -7.93 11.34
C ILE A 175 -7.83 -8.90 10.66
N HIS A 176 -8.01 -9.08 9.35
CA HIS A 176 -7.10 -9.89 8.54
C HIS A 176 -5.90 -9.05 8.08
N VAL A 177 -4.70 -9.47 8.44
CA VAL A 177 -3.45 -8.82 7.99
C VAL A 177 -2.62 -9.80 7.19
N ALA A 178 -2.27 -9.44 5.95
CA ALA A 178 -1.44 -10.27 5.09
C ALA A 178 -0.29 -9.49 4.44
N HIS A 179 0.83 -10.18 4.28
CA HIS A 179 2.01 -9.72 3.56
C HIS A 179 2.20 -10.58 2.31
N LEU A 180 2.03 -9.96 1.14
CA LEU A 180 2.09 -10.64 -0.16
C LEU A 180 3.52 -10.59 -0.71
N ILE A 181 4.12 -11.74 -0.93
CA ILE A 181 5.47 -11.82 -1.49
C ILE A 181 5.37 -11.94 -3.00
N ILE A 182 5.71 -10.86 -3.71
CA ILE A 182 5.83 -10.88 -5.16
C ILE A 182 7.26 -11.30 -5.49
N ASP A 183 7.44 -12.60 -5.74
CA ASP A 183 8.74 -13.19 -6.11
C ASP A 183 8.84 -13.36 -7.64
N ALA A 184 8.70 -12.24 -8.34
CA ALA A 184 8.75 -12.16 -9.79
C ALA A 184 9.13 -10.76 -10.27
N GLY A 185 9.61 -10.67 -11.51
CA GLY A 185 9.63 -9.41 -12.26
C GLY A 185 8.20 -9.07 -12.71
N VAL A 186 7.69 -7.91 -12.32
CA VAL A 186 6.40 -7.43 -12.83
C VAL A 186 6.61 -6.85 -14.22
N ASP A 187 5.81 -7.27 -15.19
CA ASP A 187 5.88 -6.73 -16.56
C ASP A 187 5.59 -5.23 -16.56
N THR A 188 6.64 -4.46 -16.66
CA THR A 188 6.62 -3.00 -16.66
C THR A 188 7.51 -2.49 -17.79
N ALA A 189 7.35 -1.23 -18.17
CA ALA A 189 8.23 -0.59 -19.15
C ALA A 189 9.73 -0.62 -18.75
N PHE A 190 10.04 -0.89 -17.50
CA PHE A 190 11.40 -0.93 -16.94
C PHE A 190 11.98 -2.36 -16.81
N VAL A 191 11.17 -3.39 -17.03
CA VAL A 191 11.52 -4.82 -16.88
C VAL A 191 11.35 -5.52 -18.25
N LYS A 192 11.93 -4.90 -19.28
CA LYS A 192 12.04 -5.53 -20.60
C LYS A 192 13.43 -6.09 -20.82
#